data_0c126dd15fcd946ac82b188d474d3b1a
#
_entry.id   0c126dd15fcd946ac82b188d474d3b1a
#
_cell.length_a   1.000
_cell.length_b   1.000
_cell.length_c   1.000
_cell.angle_alpha   90.00
_cell.angle_beta   90.00
_cell.angle_gamma   90.00
#
_symmetry.space_group_name_H-M   'P 1'
#
loop_
_entity.id
_entity.type
_entity.pdbx_description
1 polymer ?
#
loop_
_entity_poly.entity_id
_entity_poly.type
_entity_poly.pdbx_seq_one_letter_code
_entity_poly.pdbx_strand_id
1 'polypeptide(L)'
;MALYVNTNVSSLNAKRMLNNSTNSLDTTYKRLASGLRINSAKDDAAGLQISNRLTSQINGLEQGNRNAQDGISLAQTAEGAMDEMTTMYQRIRTLALQSANGTNSDKDRGALQEEVNQLCAEVDRITKDTTFGGEKILTGEKSAGNDFALKNADPQVNRASATVDFQVGADANQKISVNLGNQKNGVAGTVGFAVADIAYATGADANTLDVAKGGYLKVNSVGTGLTFDISSADGAQNTLANIDKYIQAVDSKRAELGAVQNRLESTIRNQSNVSENVSDARSRIRDTD
;
A
#
# COMPACT_ATOMS: atom_id res chain seq x y z
N MET A 1 -47.01 -68.23 11.99
CA MET A 1 -45.61 -67.99 11.53
C MET A 1 -44.85 -69.28 11.69
N ALA A 2 -44.20 -69.83 10.64
CA ALA A 2 -43.42 -71.00 10.75
C ALA A 2 -42.17 -70.72 11.58
N LEU A 3 -41.99 -71.43 12.69
CA LEU A 3 -40.81 -71.36 13.55
C LEU A 3 -39.74 -72.31 12.99
N TYR A 4 -38.73 -71.73 12.32
CA TYR A 4 -37.57 -72.46 11.88
C TYR A 4 -36.54 -72.51 13.00
N VAL A 5 -36.06 -73.71 13.37
CA VAL A 5 -35.13 -73.92 14.47
C VAL A 5 -33.73 -73.34 14.22
N ASN A 6 -33.26 -73.33 12.97
CA ASN A 6 -31.90 -72.89 12.66
C ASN A 6 -31.85 -71.41 12.14
N THR A 7 -32.98 -70.80 11.75
CA THR A 7 -32.99 -69.43 11.24
C THR A 7 -34.16 -68.68 11.86
N ASN A 8 -33.87 -67.91 12.89
CA ASN A 8 -34.87 -67.05 13.54
C ASN A 8 -34.92 -65.68 12.86
N VAL A 9 -35.88 -65.54 11.94
CA VAL A 9 -36.08 -64.32 11.15
C VAL A 9 -36.40 -63.10 12.02
N SER A 10 -37.12 -63.31 13.17
CA SER A 10 -37.43 -62.25 14.12
C SER A 10 -36.13 -61.73 14.81
N SER A 11 -35.19 -62.65 15.19
CA SER A 11 -33.91 -62.26 15.77
C SER A 11 -33.03 -61.51 14.74
N LEU A 12 -32.99 -61.93 13.47
CA LEU A 12 -32.26 -61.23 12.41
C LEU A 12 -32.83 -59.83 12.14
N ASN A 13 -34.17 -59.70 12.22
CA ASN A 13 -34.85 -58.41 12.03
C ASN A 13 -34.56 -57.48 13.22
N ALA A 14 -34.61 -58.01 14.45
CA ALA A 14 -34.26 -57.23 15.66
C ALA A 14 -32.76 -56.76 15.63
N LYS A 15 -31.83 -57.66 15.24
CA LYS A 15 -30.41 -57.31 15.07
C LYS A 15 -30.21 -56.24 13.98
N ARG A 16 -30.92 -56.30 12.87
CA ARG A 16 -30.86 -55.26 11.81
C ARG A 16 -31.38 -53.91 12.32
N MET A 17 -32.50 -53.89 13.06
CA MET A 17 -33.06 -52.69 13.65
C MET A 17 -32.11 -52.09 14.70
N LEU A 18 -31.51 -52.92 15.53
CA LEU A 18 -30.52 -52.48 16.52
C LEU A 18 -29.31 -51.84 15.85
N ASN A 19 -28.75 -52.48 14.83
CA ASN A 19 -27.61 -51.93 14.09
C ASN A 19 -27.96 -50.58 13.43
N ASN A 20 -29.17 -50.44 12.82
CA ASN A 20 -29.62 -49.20 12.25
C ASN A 20 -29.76 -48.10 13.33
N SER A 21 -30.31 -48.42 14.49
CA SER A 21 -30.43 -47.49 15.62
C SER A 21 -29.06 -47.07 16.15
N THR A 22 -28.11 -47.99 16.31
CA THR A 22 -26.75 -47.70 16.73
C THR A 22 -26.03 -46.77 15.74
N ASN A 23 -26.12 -47.06 14.43
CA ASN A 23 -25.54 -46.20 13.40
C ASN A 23 -26.14 -44.78 13.36
N SER A 24 -27.48 -44.68 13.57
CA SER A 24 -28.16 -43.39 13.69
C SER A 24 -27.72 -42.62 14.95
N LEU A 25 -27.57 -43.32 16.06
CA LEU A 25 -27.09 -42.77 17.31
C LEU A 25 -25.65 -42.26 17.19
N ASP A 26 -24.75 -43.04 16.58
CA ASP A 26 -23.36 -42.66 16.33
C ASP A 26 -23.28 -41.38 15.47
N THR A 27 -24.13 -41.25 14.44
CA THR A 27 -24.19 -40.07 13.61
C THR A 27 -24.65 -38.85 14.41
N THR A 28 -25.68 -39.03 15.26
CA THR A 28 -26.19 -37.95 16.11
C THR A 28 -25.18 -37.53 17.17
N TYR A 29 -24.45 -38.46 17.77
CA TYR A 29 -23.36 -38.14 18.69
C TYR A 29 -22.23 -37.40 18.04
N LYS A 30 -21.84 -37.76 16.81
CA LYS A 30 -20.82 -37.04 16.02
C LYS A 30 -21.27 -35.60 15.74
N ARG A 31 -22.51 -35.38 15.38
CA ARG A 31 -23.08 -34.04 15.14
C ARG A 31 -23.13 -33.22 16.43
N LEU A 32 -23.59 -33.82 17.54
CA LEU A 32 -23.62 -33.16 18.85
C LEU A 32 -22.21 -32.77 19.34
N ALA A 33 -21.26 -33.69 19.18
CA ALA A 33 -19.88 -33.45 19.62
C ALA A 33 -19.14 -32.41 18.79
N SER A 34 -19.44 -32.33 17.48
CA SER A 34 -18.79 -31.36 16.56
C SER A 34 -19.55 -30.04 16.47
N GLY A 35 -20.82 -29.97 16.86
CA GLY A 35 -21.71 -28.83 16.62
C GLY A 35 -22.04 -28.62 15.15
N LEU A 36 -21.74 -29.60 14.28
CA LEU A 36 -21.93 -29.48 12.85
C LEU A 36 -22.95 -30.51 12.34
N ARG A 37 -23.93 -30.06 11.56
CA ARG A 37 -24.89 -30.90 10.85
C ARG A 37 -24.22 -31.75 9.75
N ILE A 38 -23.28 -31.15 9.01
CA ILE A 38 -22.50 -31.78 7.97
C ILE A 38 -21.06 -31.97 8.48
N ASN A 39 -20.73 -33.21 8.85
CA ASN A 39 -19.43 -33.57 9.37
C ASN A 39 -18.54 -34.30 8.35
N SER A 40 -19.18 -35.01 7.42
CA SER A 40 -18.50 -35.78 6.38
C SER A 40 -19.19 -35.67 5.03
N ALA A 41 -18.50 -36.00 3.95
CA ALA A 41 -19.07 -36.03 2.61
C ALA A 41 -20.24 -37.03 2.48
N LYS A 42 -20.36 -38.01 3.38
CA LYS A 42 -21.45 -38.96 3.44
C LYS A 42 -22.76 -38.32 3.93
N ASP A 43 -22.65 -37.27 4.77
CA ASP A 43 -23.82 -36.60 5.34
C ASP A 43 -24.52 -35.72 4.28
N ASP A 44 -23.73 -34.92 3.56
CA ASP A 44 -24.16 -34.09 2.42
C ASP A 44 -22.92 -33.64 1.63
N ALA A 45 -22.69 -34.21 0.47
CA ALA A 45 -21.55 -33.91 -0.37
C ALA A 45 -21.67 -32.51 -1.03
N ALA A 46 -22.89 -32.09 -1.41
CA ALA A 46 -23.14 -30.81 -2.04
C ALA A 46 -23.00 -29.66 -1.03
N GLY A 47 -23.61 -29.79 0.17
CA GLY A 47 -23.50 -28.83 1.25
C GLY A 47 -22.06 -28.69 1.74
N LEU A 48 -21.29 -29.78 1.83
CA LEU A 48 -19.87 -29.74 2.19
C LEU A 48 -19.04 -28.96 1.16
N GLN A 49 -19.26 -29.19 -0.14
CA GLN A 49 -18.57 -28.49 -1.19
C GLN A 49 -18.84 -26.96 -1.16
N ILE A 50 -20.12 -26.59 -0.98
CA ILE A 50 -20.50 -25.18 -0.84
C ILE A 50 -19.85 -24.56 0.39
N SER A 51 -19.92 -25.23 1.56
CA SER A 51 -19.31 -24.78 2.81
C SER A 51 -17.80 -24.57 2.68
N ASN A 52 -17.09 -25.47 1.97
CA ASN A 52 -15.66 -25.33 1.75
C ASN A 52 -15.32 -24.12 0.84
N ARG A 53 -16.12 -23.88 -0.20
CA ARG A 53 -15.98 -22.68 -1.04
C ARG A 53 -16.21 -21.39 -0.24
N LEU A 54 -17.26 -21.35 0.59
CA LEU A 54 -17.54 -20.21 1.47
C LEU A 54 -16.41 -20.00 2.48
N THR A 55 -15.86 -21.07 3.04
CA THR A 55 -14.70 -20.99 3.95
C THR A 55 -13.46 -20.44 3.24
N SER A 56 -13.18 -20.88 2.02
CA SER A 56 -12.08 -20.34 1.21
C SER A 56 -12.28 -18.86 0.92
N GLN A 57 -13.51 -18.45 0.63
CA GLN A 57 -13.83 -17.03 0.40
C GLN A 57 -13.66 -16.18 1.67
N ILE A 58 -14.12 -16.66 2.84
CA ILE A 58 -13.92 -15.97 4.11
C ILE A 58 -12.43 -15.77 4.40
N ASN A 59 -11.64 -16.84 4.31
CA ASN A 59 -10.20 -16.77 4.53
C ASN A 59 -9.51 -15.80 3.55
N GLY A 60 -9.97 -15.76 2.30
CA GLY A 60 -9.48 -14.82 1.29
C GLY A 60 -9.81 -13.36 1.64
N LEU A 61 -11.05 -13.09 2.09
CA LEU A 61 -11.46 -11.75 2.52
C LEU A 61 -10.71 -11.29 3.78
N GLU A 62 -10.49 -12.18 4.74
CA GLU A 62 -9.71 -11.87 5.94
C GLU A 62 -8.24 -11.54 5.60
N GLN A 63 -7.64 -12.28 4.66
CA GLN A 63 -6.30 -11.96 4.18
C GLN A 63 -6.30 -10.65 3.40
N GLY A 64 -7.32 -10.39 2.56
CA GLY A 64 -7.50 -9.14 1.86
C GLY A 64 -7.60 -7.94 2.81
N ASN A 65 -8.30 -8.08 3.93
CA ASN A 65 -8.38 -7.04 4.97
C ASN A 65 -7.01 -6.77 5.62
N ARG A 66 -6.22 -7.80 5.91
CA ARG A 66 -4.85 -7.62 6.41
C ARG A 66 -3.97 -6.89 5.39
N ASN A 67 -4.01 -7.32 4.14
CA ASN A 67 -3.26 -6.68 3.06
C ASN A 67 -3.66 -5.20 2.87
N ALA A 68 -4.95 -4.89 3.04
CA ALA A 68 -5.44 -3.51 2.97
C ALA A 68 -4.92 -2.65 4.15
N GLN A 69 -4.82 -3.22 5.35
CA GLN A 69 -4.22 -2.55 6.52
C GLN A 69 -2.72 -2.30 6.32
N ASP A 70 -2.00 -3.26 5.72
CA ASP A 70 -0.59 -3.08 5.35
C ASP A 70 -0.43 -1.94 4.34
N GLY A 71 -1.35 -1.85 3.36
CA GLY A 71 -1.39 -0.76 2.40
C GLY A 71 -1.64 0.61 3.04
N ILE A 72 -2.53 0.69 4.03
CA ILE A 72 -2.77 1.91 4.82
C ILE A 72 -1.51 2.30 5.59
N SER A 73 -0.86 1.35 6.25
CA SER A 73 0.37 1.59 7.02
C SER A 73 1.51 2.09 6.15
N LEU A 74 1.67 1.53 4.94
CA LEU A 74 2.63 2.02 3.96
C LEU A 74 2.33 3.46 3.52
N ALA A 75 1.06 3.75 3.20
CA ALA A 75 0.64 5.09 2.80
C ALA A 75 0.86 6.13 3.91
N GLN A 76 0.57 5.79 5.16
CA GLN A 76 0.81 6.64 6.33
C GLN A 76 2.31 6.90 6.56
N THR A 77 3.16 5.88 6.37
CA THR A 77 4.62 6.05 6.49
C THR A 77 5.14 7.00 5.41
N ALA A 78 4.68 6.86 4.17
CA ALA A 78 5.04 7.77 3.09
C ALA A 78 4.52 9.20 3.34
N GLU A 79 3.28 9.33 3.80
CA GLU A 79 2.66 10.63 4.10
C GLU A 79 3.41 11.36 5.22
N GLY A 80 3.80 10.67 6.30
CA GLY A 80 4.57 11.27 7.38
C GLY A 80 5.92 11.81 6.91
N ALA A 81 6.64 11.07 6.07
CA ALA A 81 7.88 11.55 5.47
C ALA A 81 7.66 12.77 4.56
N MET A 82 6.58 12.78 3.78
CA MET A 82 6.23 13.92 2.90
C MET A 82 5.81 15.16 3.67
N ASP A 83 5.22 15.02 4.85
CA ASP A 83 4.88 16.15 5.73
C ASP A 83 6.12 16.89 6.21
N GLU A 84 7.15 16.16 6.63
CA GLU A 84 8.45 16.73 6.99
C GLU A 84 9.11 17.42 5.78
N MET A 85 9.03 16.83 4.58
CA MET A 85 9.56 17.45 3.36
C MET A 85 8.83 18.76 3.04
N THR A 86 7.51 18.81 3.18
CA THR A 86 6.72 20.04 3.00
C THR A 86 7.15 21.12 3.97
N THR A 87 7.36 20.77 5.23
CA THR A 87 7.85 21.72 6.27
C THR A 87 9.22 22.29 5.92
N MET A 88 10.14 21.45 5.41
CA MET A 88 11.47 21.90 4.96
C MET A 88 11.39 22.83 3.74
N TYR A 89 10.56 22.53 2.75
CA TYR A 89 10.34 23.42 1.60
C TYR A 89 9.76 24.77 2.02
N GLN A 90 8.82 24.79 2.97
CA GLN A 90 8.29 26.05 3.51
C GLN A 90 9.38 26.84 4.25
N ARG A 91 10.29 26.18 4.96
CA ARG A 91 11.45 26.83 5.59
C ARG A 91 12.39 27.42 4.55
N ILE A 92 12.71 26.65 3.49
CA ILE A 92 13.53 27.13 2.37
C ILE A 92 12.87 28.34 1.70
N ARG A 93 11.55 28.34 1.52
CA ARG A 93 10.80 29.49 1.01
C ARG A 93 10.97 30.74 1.87
N THR A 94 10.90 30.58 3.18
CA THR A 94 11.09 31.69 4.14
C THR A 94 12.52 32.25 4.07
N LEU A 95 13.54 31.39 3.98
CA LEU A 95 14.94 31.75 3.83
C LEU A 95 15.20 32.45 2.50
N ALA A 96 14.59 31.98 1.43
CA ALA A 96 14.68 32.61 0.10
C ALA A 96 14.07 34.02 0.14
N LEU A 97 12.91 34.21 0.79
CA LEU A 97 12.28 35.50 0.96
C LEU A 97 13.18 36.46 1.77
N GLN A 98 13.81 35.95 2.82
CA GLN A 98 14.78 36.70 3.61
C GLN A 98 16.00 37.07 2.77
N SER A 99 16.58 36.16 2.01
CA SER A 99 17.73 36.41 1.15
C SER A 99 17.43 37.40 0.02
N ALA A 100 16.20 37.40 -0.52
CA ALA A 100 15.77 38.35 -1.56
C ALA A 100 15.74 39.79 -1.10
N ASN A 101 15.78 40.06 0.21
CA ASN A 101 15.77 41.43 0.74
C ASN A 101 17.10 42.12 0.43
N GLY A 102 17.02 43.35 -0.10
CA GLY A 102 18.17 44.20 -0.46
C GLY A 102 19.04 44.68 0.69
N THR A 103 18.60 44.50 1.94
CA THR A 103 19.37 44.88 3.14
C THR A 103 20.46 43.86 3.51
N ASN A 104 20.41 42.64 2.97
CA ASN A 104 21.38 41.58 3.25
C ASN A 104 22.64 41.73 2.42
N SER A 105 23.80 41.58 3.03
CA SER A 105 25.07 41.47 2.32
C SER A 105 25.25 40.08 1.73
N ASP A 106 26.20 39.93 0.78
CA ASP A 106 26.55 38.64 0.19
C ASP A 106 27.04 37.63 1.25
N LYS A 107 27.63 38.12 2.36
CA LYS A 107 28.06 37.33 3.48
C LYS A 107 26.86 36.72 4.25
N ASP A 108 25.83 37.56 4.45
CA ASP A 108 24.59 37.13 5.13
C ASP A 108 23.83 36.12 4.27
N ARG A 109 23.74 36.36 2.96
CA ARG A 109 23.16 35.41 1.99
C ARG A 109 23.94 34.09 1.96
N GLY A 110 25.26 34.12 2.10
CA GLY A 110 26.10 32.93 2.22
C GLY A 110 25.73 32.09 3.44
N ALA A 111 25.49 32.72 4.59
CA ALA A 111 25.05 32.02 5.80
C ALA A 111 23.66 31.40 5.64
N LEU A 112 22.71 32.11 5.00
CA LEU A 112 21.38 31.57 4.69
C LEU A 112 21.46 30.41 3.70
N GLN A 113 22.39 30.47 2.74
CA GLN A 113 22.62 29.38 1.77
C GLN A 113 23.10 28.10 2.46
N GLU A 114 23.94 28.18 3.49
CA GLU A 114 24.35 26.99 4.24
C GLU A 114 23.16 26.31 4.94
N GLU A 115 22.22 27.07 5.50
CA GLU A 115 20.99 26.51 6.07
C GLU A 115 20.16 25.81 4.98
N VAL A 116 19.98 26.42 3.81
CA VAL A 116 19.27 25.81 2.67
C VAL A 116 19.96 24.53 2.18
N ASN A 117 21.30 24.53 2.14
CA ASN A 117 22.09 23.34 1.76
C ASN A 117 21.80 22.17 2.71
N GLN A 118 21.73 22.42 4.02
CA GLN A 118 21.43 21.38 5.01
C GLN A 118 19.98 20.90 4.92
N LEU A 119 19.03 21.80 4.70
CA LEU A 119 17.63 21.43 4.50
C LEU A 119 17.43 20.56 3.24
N CYS A 120 18.08 20.92 2.13
CA CYS A 120 18.02 20.12 0.91
C CYS A 120 18.67 18.73 1.10
N ALA A 121 19.81 18.68 1.80
CA ALA A 121 20.46 17.41 2.12
C ALA A 121 19.56 16.52 3.00
N GLU A 122 18.82 17.11 3.93
CA GLU A 122 17.88 16.38 4.78
C GLU A 122 16.65 15.88 3.97
N VAL A 123 16.11 16.69 3.06
CA VAL A 123 15.05 16.21 2.12
C VAL A 123 15.55 15.01 1.30
N ASP A 124 16.76 15.10 0.77
CA ASP A 124 17.38 13.99 0.01
C ASP A 124 17.61 12.76 0.90
N ARG A 125 18.01 12.96 2.17
CA ARG A 125 18.15 11.86 3.13
C ARG A 125 16.81 11.19 3.42
N ILE A 126 15.78 11.96 3.73
CA ILE A 126 14.43 11.42 3.99
C ILE A 126 13.95 10.61 2.80
N THR A 127 14.12 11.12 1.58
CA THR A 127 13.73 10.41 0.35
C THR A 127 14.46 9.07 0.20
N LYS A 128 15.76 9.03 0.55
CA LYS A 128 16.61 7.84 0.39
C LYS A 128 16.46 6.84 1.52
N ASP A 129 16.18 7.31 2.73
CA ASP A 129 16.23 6.49 3.95
C ASP A 129 14.84 6.05 4.42
N THR A 130 13.76 6.64 3.92
CA THR A 130 12.42 6.19 4.27
C THR A 130 12.15 4.81 3.69
N THR A 131 11.98 3.83 4.59
CA THR A 131 11.77 2.43 4.24
C THR A 131 10.48 1.90 4.86
N PHE A 132 9.87 0.94 4.19
CA PHE A 132 8.77 0.13 4.70
C PHE A 132 9.08 -1.35 4.46
N GLY A 133 9.12 -2.15 5.53
CA GLY A 133 9.51 -3.56 5.42
C GLY A 133 10.94 -3.80 4.93
N GLY A 134 11.84 -2.80 5.07
CA GLY A 134 13.22 -2.84 4.57
C GLY A 134 13.41 -2.32 3.14
N GLU A 135 12.30 -2.00 2.45
CA GLU A 135 12.33 -1.48 1.08
C GLU A 135 12.12 0.03 1.04
N LYS A 136 12.84 0.71 0.15
CA LYS A 136 12.75 2.17 -0.03
C LYS A 136 11.49 2.54 -0.80
N ILE A 137 10.68 3.47 -0.25
CA ILE A 137 9.36 3.79 -0.79
C ILE A 137 9.28 5.12 -1.53
N LEU A 138 10.23 6.04 -1.35
CA LEU A 138 10.19 7.40 -1.91
C LEU A 138 11.24 7.67 -3.00
N THR A 139 12.13 6.74 -3.28
CA THR A 139 13.22 6.95 -4.23
C THR A 139 12.80 6.96 -5.70
N GLY A 140 11.64 6.39 -6.03
CA GLY A 140 11.14 6.33 -7.41
C GLY A 140 11.97 5.49 -8.38
N GLU A 141 13.19 5.12 -8.02
CA GLU A 141 14.11 4.36 -8.85
C GLU A 141 14.20 2.89 -8.45
N LYS A 142 14.41 2.03 -9.46
CA LYS A 142 14.85 0.66 -9.23
C LYS A 142 16.30 0.70 -8.78
N SER A 143 16.56 0.69 -7.49
CA SER A 143 17.89 0.32 -6.97
C SER A 143 18.12 -1.16 -7.23
N ALA A 144 19.30 -1.53 -7.69
CA ALA A 144 19.66 -2.94 -7.83
C ALA A 144 19.55 -3.63 -6.47
N GLY A 145 18.48 -4.44 -6.29
CA GLY A 145 18.16 -5.11 -5.03
C GLY A 145 16.78 -4.79 -4.45
N ASN A 146 16.07 -3.78 -4.92
CA ASN A 146 14.71 -3.45 -4.46
C ASN A 146 13.66 -4.09 -5.37
N ASP A 147 13.08 -5.18 -4.94
CA ASP A 147 12.05 -5.93 -5.69
C ASP A 147 10.61 -5.43 -5.41
N PHE A 148 10.46 -4.55 -4.42
CA PHE A 148 9.16 -4.19 -3.85
C PHE A 148 8.28 -3.33 -4.78
N ALA A 149 8.83 -2.36 -5.48
CA ALA A 149 8.04 -1.37 -6.21
C ALA A 149 7.91 -1.63 -7.73
N LEU A 150 8.43 -2.74 -8.30
CA LEU A 150 8.89 -2.69 -9.68
C LEU A 150 8.52 -3.88 -10.57
N LYS A 151 7.44 -4.60 -10.28
CA LYS A 151 7.01 -5.73 -11.11
C LYS A 151 6.45 -5.36 -12.49
N ASN A 152 6.20 -4.08 -12.76
CA ASN A 152 5.62 -3.60 -14.03
C ASN A 152 6.58 -2.69 -14.81
N ALA A 153 7.87 -3.03 -14.88
CA ALA A 153 8.78 -2.34 -15.77
C ALA A 153 8.44 -2.70 -17.22
N ASP A 154 7.92 -1.74 -17.98
CA ASP A 154 7.87 -1.83 -19.42
C ASP A 154 9.33 -1.80 -19.94
N PRO A 155 9.80 -2.85 -20.66
CA PRO A 155 11.17 -2.89 -21.17
C PRO A 155 11.49 -1.77 -22.16
N GLN A 156 10.50 -1.08 -22.68
CA GLN A 156 10.65 0.02 -23.65
C GLN A 156 10.72 1.41 -23.00
N VAL A 157 10.29 1.53 -21.72
CA VAL A 157 10.44 2.74 -20.92
C VAL A 157 11.41 2.40 -19.80
N ASN A 158 12.63 2.86 -19.88
CA ASN A 158 13.74 2.53 -18.97
C ASN A 158 13.53 3.05 -17.52
N ARG A 159 12.27 3.14 -17.07
CA ARG A 159 11.85 3.60 -15.74
C ARG A 159 10.64 2.82 -15.28
N ALA A 160 10.82 2.10 -14.20
CA ALA A 160 9.75 1.37 -13.53
C ALA A 160 8.80 2.33 -12.83
N SER A 161 7.51 2.09 -12.97
CA SER A 161 6.48 2.76 -12.18
C SER A 161 6.62 2.33 -10.72
N ALA A 162 6.77 3.28 -9.79
CA ALA A 162 6.79 3.01 -8.35
C ALA A 162 5.37 2.70 -7.83
N THR A 163 4.72 1.69 -8.43
CA THR A 163 3.35 1.30 -8.11
C THR A 163 3.36 -0.01 -7.32
N VAL A 164 2.77 0.01 -6.14
CA VAL A 164 2.59 -1.16 -5.28
C VAL A 164 1.16 -1.65 -5.38
N ASP A 165 0.98 -2.93 -5.72
CA ASP A 165 -0.32 -3.56 -5.84
C ASP A 165 -0.66 -4.33 -4.57
N PHE A 166 -1.75 -3.97 -3.92
CA PHE A 166 -2.30 -4.72 -2.79
C PHE A 166 -3.46 -5.59 -3.25
N GLN A 167 -3.33 -6.91 -3.06
CA GLN A 167 -4.42 -7.85 -3.29
C GLN A 167 -5.42 -7.73 -2.13
N VAL A 168 -6.55 -7.10 -2.39
CA VAL A 168 -7.56 -6.83 -1.36
C VAL A 168 -8.74 -7.79 -1.39
N GLY A 169 -8.97 -8.50 -2.47
CA GLY A 169 -10.10 -9.42 -2.59
C GLY A 169 -9.70 -10.89 -2.52
N ALA A 170 -10.72 -11.76 -2.36
CA ALA A 170 -10.56 -13.22 -2.32
C ALA A 170 -10.23 -13.84 -3.68
N ASP A 171 -10.57 -13.14 -4.79
CA ASP A 171 -10.36 -13.64 -6.14
C ASP A 171 -9.15 -12.97 -6.81
N ALA A 172 -8.61 -13.62 -7.85
CA ALA A 172 -7.48 -13.12 -8.60
C ALA A 172 -7.76 -11.74 -9.24
N ASN A 173 -6.75 -10.87 -9.25
CA ASN A 173 -6.80 -9.53 -9.84
C ASN A 173 -7.71 -8.50 -9.13
N GLN A 174 -8.21 -8.77 -7.93
CA GLN A 174 -8.90 -7.79 -7.10
C GLN A 174 -7.88 -6.97 -6.33
N LYS A 175 -7.26 -6.00 -7.00
CA LYS A 175 -6.14 -5.21 -6.48
C LYS A 175 -6.49 -3.74 -6.33
N ILE A 176 -5.85 -3.08 -5.36
CA ILE A 176 -5.75 -1.62 -5.28
C ILE A 176 -4.28 -1.26 -5.44
N SER A 177 -4.00 -0.45 -6.46
CA SER A 177 -2.64 0.02 -6.76
C SER A 177 -2.39 1.35 -6.07
N VAL A 178 -1.27 1.45 -5.38
CA VAL A 178 -0.75 2.68 -4.75
C VAL A 178 0.45 3.13 -5.53
N ASN A 179 0.38 4.33 -6.09
CA ASN A 179 1.49 4.94 -6.78
C ASN A 179 2.32 5.78 -5.80
N LEU A 180 3.55 5.37 -5.54
CA LEU A 180 4.48 6.04 -4.61
C LEU A 180 5.44 7.01 -5.32
N GLY A 181 5.53 6.97 -6.65
CA GLY A 181 6.40 7.87 -7.40
C GLY A 181 5.71 9.16 -7.85
N ASN A 182 6.50 10.17 -8.15
CA ASN A 182 6.02 11.41 -8.74
C ASN A 182 5.82 11.26 -10.26
N GLN A 183 5.06 12.16 -10.89
CA GLN A 183 4.82 12.14 -12.33
C GLN A 183 5.92 12.91 -13.09
N LYS A 184 6.41 12.33 -14.18
CA LYS A 184 7.23 13.05 -15.15
C LYS A 184 6.48 13.12 -16.49
N ASN A 185 6.24 14.33 -16.99
CA ASN A 185 5.59 14.57 -18.30
C ASN A 185 4.28 13.77 -18.49
N GLY A 186 3.48 13.62 -17.43
CA GLY A 186 2.20 12.88 -17.49
C GLY A 186 2.33 11.36 -17.30
N VAL A 187 3.53 10.80 -17.13
CA VAL A 187 3.75 9.40 -16.81
C VAL A 187 3.88 9.24 -15.29
N ALA A 188 2.93 8.56 -14.68
CA ALA A 188 2.87 8.37 -13.24
C ALA A 188 4.01 7.47 -12.73
N GLY A 189 4.60 7.82 -11.59
CA GLY A 189 5.48 6.94 -10.83
C GLY A 189 6.91 6.78 -11.37
N THR A 190 7.40 7.71 -12.18
CA THR A 190 8.71 7.57 -12.83
C THR A 190 9.88 8.21 -12.09
N VAL A 191 9.64 9.07 -11.12
CA VAL A 191 10.68 9.78 -10.36
C VAL A 191 10.37 9.75 -8.85
N GLY A 192 11.42 9.89 -8.04
CA GLY A 192 11.32 10.01 -6.58
C GLY A 192 10.94 11.41 -6.13
N PHE A 193 11.21 11.68 -4.85
CA PHE A 193 10.89 12.96 -4.20
C PHE A 193 12.15 13.75 -3.77
N ALA A 194 13.35 13.33 -4.17
CA ALA A 194 14.55 14.15 -4.00
C ALA A 194 14.42 15.49 -4.74
N VAL A 195 15.17 16.50 -4.33
CA VAL A 195 15.13 17.83 -4.96
C VAL A 195 15.36 17.74 -6.47
N ALA A 196 16.30 16.90 -6.91
CA ALA A 196 16.58 16.64 -8.31
C ALA A 196 15.39 15.99 -9.03
N ASP A 197 14.73 15.03 -8.42
CA ASP A 197 13.65 14.26 -9.01
C ASP A 197 12.42 15.15 -9.26
N ILE A 198 12.07 15.98 -8.29
CA ILE A 198 10.96 16.94 -8.43
C ILE A 198 11.29 18.00 -9.48
N ALA A 199 12.55 18.47 -9.55
CA ALA A 199 12.99 19.39 -10.58
C ALA A 199 12.75 18.80 -11.98
N TYR A 200 13.16 17.57 -12.23
CA TYR A 200 12.88 16.87 -13.48
C TYR A 200 11.38 16.64 -13.73
N ALA A 201 10.61 16.34 -12.71
CA ALA A 201 9.15 16.15 -12.82
C ALA A 201 8.43 17.45 -13.22
N THR A 202 8.88 18.59 -12.71
CA THR A 202 8.30 19.90 -12.99
C THR A 202 8.79 20.54 -14.30
N GLY A 203 9.56 19.78 -15.11
CA GLY A 203 10.03 20.23 -16.44
C GLY A 203 11.31 21.05 -16.40
N ALA A 204 12.14 20.88 -15.36
CA ALA A 204 13.46 21.49 -15.30
C ALA A 204 14.38 20.84 -16.34
N ASP A 205 14.76 21.61 -17.37
CA ASP A 205 15.74 21.23 -18.36
C ASP A 205 17.18 21.45 -17.84
N ALA A 206 18.18 20.94 -18.58
CA ALA A 206 19.59 21.14 -18.25
C ALA A 206 19.96 22.65 -18.08
N ASN A 207 19.21 23.56 -18.67
CA ASN A 207 19.38 25.02 -18.51
C ASN A 207 18.86 25.53 -17.16
N THR A 208 17.94 24.84 -16.51
CA THR A 208 17.38 25.17 -15.17
C THR A 208 18.35 24.78 -14.05
N LEU A 209 19.28 23.87 -14.35
CA LEU A 209 20.36 23.41 -13.45
C LEU A 209 21.62 24.29 -13.57
N ASP A 210 21.67 25.23 -14.50
CA ASP A 210 22.83 26.09 -14.71
C ASP A 210 22.56 27.48 -14.16
N VAL A 211 23.12 27.78 -12.98
CA VAL A 211 23.00 29.08 -12.30
C VAL A 211 23.52 30.22 -13.19
N ALA A 212 24.52 29.96 -14.07
CA ALA A 212 25.04 30.94 -15.00
C ALA A 212 24.02 31.37 -16.08
N LYS A 213 22.96 30.60 -16.28
CA LYS A 213 21.87 30.86 -17.23
C LYS A 213 20.56 31.25 -16.55
N GLY A 214 20.60 31.69 -15.28
CA GLY A 214 19.40 32.05 -14.50
C GLY A 214 18.68 30.85 -13.88
N GLY A 215 19.35 29.71 -13.73
CA GLY A 215 18.85 28.54 -12.99
C GLY A 215 18.70 28.86 -11.49
N TYR A 216 17.82 28.13 -10.83
CA TYR A 216 17.56 28.25 -9.40
C TYR A 216 18.10 27.07 -8.58
N LEU A 217 18.74 26.10 -9.22
CA LEU A 217 19.35 24.94 -8.59
C LEU A 217 20.83 24.91 -8.88
N LYS A 218 21.62 24.54 -7.89
CA LYS A 218 23.06 24.27 -8.01
C LYS A 218 23.44 22.95 -7.38
N VAL A 219 24.57 22.38 -7.79
CA VAL A 219 25.14 21.20 -7.15
C VAL A 219 25.65 21.57 -5.76
N ASN A 220 25.21 20.81 -4.76
CA ASN A 220 25.63 21.02 -3.39
C ASN A 220 27.11 20.63 -3.22
N SER A 221 27.89 21.50 -2.61
CA SER A 221 29.29 21.23 -2.25
C SER A 221 29.41 20.22 -1.07
N VAL A 222 28.35 19.94 -0.34
CA VAL A 222 28.32 19.05 0.83
C VAL A 222 27.85 17.63 0.48
N GLY A 223 27.32 17.40 -0.74
CA GLY A 223 26.80 16.09 -1.16
C GLY A 223 26.56 16.00 -2.67
N THR A 224 26.05 14.87 -3.13
CA THR A 224 25.75 14.59 -4.56
C THR A 224 24.38 15.12 -4.99
N GLY A 225 23.68 15.92 -4.17
CA GLY A 225 22.34 16.43 -4.41
C GLY A 225 22.31 17.82 -5.05
N LEU A 226 21.13 18.20 -5.58
CA LEU A 226 20.85 19.54 -6.04
C LEU A 226 20.28 20.36 -4.87
N THR A 227 20.66 21.65 -4.79
CA THR A 227 20.14 22.59 -3.80
C THR A 227 19.59 23.86 -4.46
N PHE A 228 18.66 24.53 -3.80
CA PHE A 228 18.20 25.84 -4.21
C PHE A 228 19.27 26.88 -4.01
N ASP A 229 19.47 27.77 -4.99
CA ASP A 229 20.43 28.86 -4.92
C ASP A 229 19.78 30.14 -4.43
N ILE A 230 20.14 30.54 -3.22
CA ILE A 230 19.76 31.84 -2.62
C ILE A 230 20.96 32.74 -2.32
N SER A 231 22.14 32.43 -2.86
CA SER A 231 23.37 33.18 -2.61
C SER A 231 23.38 34.59 -3.25
N SER A 232 22.45 34.82 -4.21
CA SER A 232 22.21 36.12 -4.84
C SER A 232 20.75 36.54 -4.74
N ALA A 233 20.46 37.83 -4.88
CA ALA A 233 19.06 38.31 -4.87
C ALA A 233 18.26 37.72 -6.03
N ASP A 234 18.85 37.60 -7.20
CA ASP A 234 18.19 37.02 -8.39
C ASP A 234 17.96 35.52 -8.24
N GLY A 235 18.95 34.79 -7.66
CA GLY A 235 18.78 33.37 -7.32
C GLY A 235 17.66 33.13 -6.32
N ALA A 236 17.57 33.99 -5.28
CA ALA A 236 16.50 33.95 -4.30
C ALA A 236 15.11 34.20 -4.93
N GLN A 237 14.99 35.16 -5.85
CA GLN A 237 13.74 35.42 -6.60
C GLN A 237 13.36 34.24 -7.49
N ASN A 238 14.33 33.64 -8.20
CA ASN A 238 14.10 32.46 -9.03
C ASN A 238 13.69 31.24 -8.18
N THR A 239 14.30 31.08 -7.00
CA THR A 239 13.91 30.03 -6.03
C THR A 239 12.47 30.24 -5.55
N LEU A 240 12.07 31.48 -5.19
CA LEU A 240 10.70 31.80 -4.78
C LEU A 240 9.68 31.50 -5.87
N ALA A 241 10.01 31.79 -7.15
CA ALA A 241 9.11 31.53 -8.27
C ALA A 241 8.87 30.04 -8.51
N ASN A 242 9.77 29.17 -8.08
CA ASN A 242 9.72 27.73 -8.39
C ASN A 242 9.42 26.82 -7.19
N ILE A 243 9.75 27.25 -5.96
CA ILE A 243 9.62 26.40 -4.77
C ILE A 243 8.17 25.97 -4.50
N ASP A 244 7.20 26.80 -4.88
CA ASP A 244 5.78 26.50 -4.74
C ASP A 244 5.37 25.28 -5.60
N LYS A 245 6.08 25.01 -6.72
CA LYS A 245 5.88 23.82 -7.55
C LYS A 245 6.32 22.54 -6.82
N TYR A 246 7.39 22.64 -6.00
CA TYR A 246 7.87 21.53 -5.19
C TYR A 246 6.88 21.19 -4.08
N ILE A 247 6.39 22.20 -3.38
CA ILE A 247 5.35 22.04 -2.35
C ILE A 247 4.10 21.43 -2.99
N GLN A 248 3.65 21.96 -4.13
CA GLN A 248 2.49 21.44 -4.84
C GLN A 248 2.66 19.99 -5.29
N ALA A 249 3.85 19.59 -5.74
CA ALA A 249 4.13 18.20 -6.15
C ALA A 249 4.00 17.23 -4.97
N VAL A 250 4.54 17.59 -3.81
CA VAL A 250 4.43 16.78 -2.58
C VAL A 250 2.99 16.76 -2.07
N ASP A 251 2.32 17.91 -2.00
CA ASP A 251 0.93 17.99 -1.50
C ASP A 251 -0.05 17.25 -2.42
N SER A 252 0.15 17.30 -3.74
CA SER A 252 -0.65 16.51 -4.69
C SER A 252 -0.51 15.02 -4.44
N LYS A 253 0.70 14.55 -4.13
CA LYS A 253 0.93 13.14 -3.81
C LYS A 253 0.33 12.75 -2.46
N ARG A 254 0.43 13.62 -1.45
CA ARG A 254 -0.24 13.40 -0.16
C ARG A 254 -1.76 13.28 -0.33
N ALA A 255 -2.36 14.13 -1.17
CA ALA A 255 -3.79 14.04 -1.47
C ALA A 255 -4.16 12.71 -2.16
N GLU A 256 -3.32 12.23 -3.10
CA GLU A 256 -3.50 10.92 -3.74
C GLU A 256 -3.40 9.78 -2.72
N LEU A 257 -2.40 9.80 -1.82
CA LEU A 257 -2.26 8.80 -0.75
C LEU A 257 -3.45 8.81 0.20
N GLY A 258 -3.95 9.98 0.60
CA GLY A 258 -5.15 10.12 1.41
C GLY A 258 -6.40 9.54 0.72
N ALA A 259 -6.55 9.75 -0.59
CA ALA A 259 -7.63 9.15 -1.36
C ALA A 259 -7.53 7.61 -1.41
N VAL A 260 -6.32 7.07 -1.53
CA VAL A 260 -6.08 5.63 -1.50
C VAL A 260 -6.38 5.04 -0.12
N GLN A 261 -5.98 5.70 0.97
CA GLN A 261 -6.32 5.29 2.34
C GLN A 261 -7.84 5.19 2.51
N ASN A 262 -8.59 6.21 2.11
CA ASN A 262 -10.06 6.19 2.17
C ASN A 262 -10.67 5.04 1.34
N ARG A 263 -10.10 4.72 0.18
CA ARG A 263 -10.53 3.57 -0.64
C ARG A 263 -10.26 2.25 0.06
N LEU A 264 -9.07 2.08 0.65
CA LEU A 264 -8.71 0.87 1.40
C LEU A 264 -9.62 0.67 2.62
N GLU A 265 -9.88 1.72 3.39
CA GLU A 265 -10.83 1.67 4.51
C GLU A 265 -12.25 1.30 4.07
N SER A 266 -12.73 1.88 2.96
CA SER A 266 -14.04 1.54 2.42
C SER A 266 -14.10 0.07 1.98
N THR A 267 -13.00 -0.44 1.41
CA THR A 267 -12.89 -1.85 1.01
C THR A 267 -12.91 -2.76 2.24
N ILE A 268 -12.19 -2.43 3.31
CA ILE A 268 -12.19 -3.19 4.58
C ILE A 268 -13.61 -3.26 5.15
N ARG A 269 -14.34 -2.13 5.21
CA ARG A 269 -15.73 -2.12 5.71
C ARG A 269 -16.64 -2.99 4.86
N ASN A 270 -16.55 -2.90 3.54
CA ASN A 270 -17.34 -3.72 2.64
C ASN A 270 -17.02 -5.22 2.77
N GLN A 271 -15.74 -5.57 2.82
CA GLN A 271 -15.32 -6.97 2.96
C GLN A 271 -15.70 -7.57 4.32
N SER A 272 -15.67 -6.77 5.38
CA SER A 272 -16.15 -7.21 6.69
C SER A 272 -17.64 -7.57 6.64
N ASN A 273 -18.49 -6.72 6.02
CA ASN A 273 -19.90 -7.01 5.84
C ASN A 273 -20.13 -8.26 4.96
N VAL A 274 -19.35 -8.42 3.88
CA VAL A 274 -19.44 -9.60 3.02
C VAL A 274 -19.02 -10.85 3.78
N SER A 275 -17.91 -10.79 4.54
CA SER A 275 -17.42 -11.91 5.36
C SER A 275 -18.44 -12.35 6.40
N GLU A 276 -19.13 -11.41 7.07
CA GLU A 276 -20.21 -11.69 8.02
C GLU A 276 -21.37 -12.42 7.34
N ASN A 277 -21.88 -11.90 6.22
CA ASN A 277 -22.97 -12.52 5.48
C ASN A 277 -22.62 -13.91 4.94
N VAL A 278 -21.38 -14.10 4.46
CA VAL A 278 -20.91 -15.38 3.96
C VAL A 278 -20.73 -16.38 5.12
N SER A 279 -20.29 -15.90 6.29
CA SER A 279 -20.19 -16.73 7.52
C SER A 279 -21.57 -17.18 7.98
N ASP A 280 -22.57 -16.30 7.99
CA ASP A 280 -23.97 -16.64 8.31
C ASP A 280 -24.53 -17.67 7.32
N ALA A 281 -24.31 -17.47 6.02
CA ALA A 281 -24.71 -18.44 5.00
C ALA A 281 -24.03 -19.81 5.18
N ARG A 282 -22.74 -19.83 5.54
CA ARG A 282 -22.00 -21.07 5.84
C ARG A 282 -22.57 -21.76 7.08
N SER A 283 -22.85 -20.99 8.14
CA SER A 283 -23.44 -21.51 9.37
C SER A 283 -24.78 -22.22 9.11
N ARG A 284 -25.71 -21.59 8.37
CA ARG A 284 -27.00 -22.20 7.99
C ARG A 284 -26.87 -23.50 7.21
N ILE A 285 -25.78 -23.69 6.48
CA ILE A 285 -25.53 -24.92 5.72
C ILE A 285 -24.91 -26.00 6.59
N ARG A 286 -23.89 -25.65 7.39
CA ARG A 286 -23.01 -26.61 8.05
C ARG A 286 -23.29 -26.84 9.52
N ASP A 287 -23.76 -25.82 10.24
CA ASP A 287 -23.91 -25.90 11.67
C ASP A 287 -25.24 -26.58 12.05
N THR A 288 -25.31 -27.14 13.26
CA THR A 288 -26.54 -27.70 13.85
C THR A 288 -27.32 -26.60 14.56
N ASP A 289 -28.66 -26.60 14.40
CA ASP A 289 -29.56 -25.81 15.24
C ASP A 289 -29.56 -26.32 16.68
#